data_4f538c9713291c198c41617396b77703
#
_entry.id   4f538c9713291c198c41617396b77703
#
_cell.length_a   1.000
_cell.length_b   1.000
_cell.length_c   1.000
_cell.angle_alpha   90.00
_cell.angle_beta   90.00
_cell.angle_gamma   90.00
#
_symmetry.space_group_name_H-M   'P 1'
#
loop_
_entity.id
_entity.type
_entity.pdbx_description
1 polymer ?
#
loop_
_entity_poly.entity_id
_entity_poly.type
_entity_poly.pdbx_seq_one_letter_code
_entity_poly.pdbx_strand_id
1 'polypeptide(L)'
;LGFDAFAATDLDSSSSWRVTGHLANLEYYYEEQDDGGWDKCPASIKGTYMENYKNLFDLAVNNGPVDPTTLATGGHDPATEFTDGKVAFLLTGSWDYANISKKQTETHCIPYYCGVKGEEKAGLNCGTENRWAINDNASDEDKQATMDFMVWLVSDPDASKAMVEQLGIMPYTGAAESTNGYLTDAVKYSSDGCYTMDWATNYQPNVDDYRAALVSALNAYTADESDANWALVKTAFVDGWATQYAKANA
;
A
#
# COMPACT_ATOMS: atom_id res chain seq x y z
N LEU A 1 22.40 -4.05 17.50
CA LEU A 1 22.22 -5.31 16.73
C LEU A 1 23.10 -5.33 15.49
N GLY A 2 23.60 -4.18 15.01
CA GLY A 2 24.45 -4.06 13.82
C GLY A 2 23.68 -3.86 12.52
N PHE A 3 22.38 -3.56 12.62
CA PHE A 3 21.50 -3.18 11.50
C PHE A 3 20.44 -2.18 11.99
N ASP A 4 19.87 -1.41 11.06
CA ASP A 4 18.80 -0.46 11.35
C ASP A 4 17.42 -1.14 11.31
N ALA A 5 16.37 -0.45 11.77
CA ALA A 5 15.05 -1.06 11.83
C ALA A 5 14.39 -1.09 10.44
N PHE A 6 14.28 0.04 9.75
CA PHE A 6 13.53 0.16 8.50
C PHE A 6 14.44 0.51 7.33
N ALA A 7 14.13 -0.05 6.15
CA ALA A 7 14.71 0.38 4.90
C ALA A 7 14.30 1.83 4.57
N ALA A 8 15.15 2.54 3.82
CA ALA A 8 14.85 3.89 3.36
C ALA A 8 13.49 3.95 2.67
N THR A 9 12.71 4.97 2.99
CA THR A 9 11.39 5.19 2.40
C THR A 9 11.39 6.54 1.71
N ASP A 10 11.90 6.56 0.47
CA ASP A 10 12.01 7.79 -0.31
C ASP A 10 10.64 8.45 -0.53
N LEU A 11 10.65 9.76 -0.47
CA LEU A 11 9.49 10.63 -0.68
C LEU A 11 9.50 11.25 -2.09
N ASP A 12 10.08 10.56 -3.04
CA ASP A 12 10.05 10.88 -4.45
C ASP A 12 8.83 10.26 -5.16
N SER A 13 8.66 10.54 -6.45
CA SER A 13 7.54 10.03 -7.24
C SER A 13 7.56 8.50 -7.42
N SER A 14 8.69 7.85 -7.25
CA SER A 14 8.85 6.40 -7.45
C SER A 14 8.57 5.58 -6.21
N SER A 15 8.79 6.14 -5.02
CA SER A 15 8.79 5.41 -3.74
C SER A 15 7.73 5.88 -2.74
N SER A 16 7.24 7.10 -2.86
CA SER A 16 6.30 7.72 -1.91
C SER A 16 4.95 7.00 -1.76
N TRP A 17 4.61 6.10 -2.68
CA TRP A 17 3.42 5.24 -2.56
C TRP A 17 3.43 4.40 -1.27
N ARG A 18 4.62 4.10 -0.73
CA ARG A 18 4.76 3.37 0.54
C ARG A 18 4.10 4.11 1.70
N VAL A 19 4.24 5.42 1.74
CA VAL A 19 3.68 6.25 2.81
C VAL A 19 2.31 6.82 2.46
N THR A 20 2.07 7.22 1.21
CA THR A 20 0.81 7.82 0.77
C THR A 20 -0.27 6.81 0.39
N GLY A 21 0.12 5.58 0.14
CA GLY A 21 -0.75 4.44 -0.17
C GLY A 21 -0.76 3.43 0.98
N HIS A 22 0.35 2.76 1.26
CA HIS A 22 0.36 1.64 2.19
C HIS A 22 0.22 2.06 3.65
N LEU A 23 1.06 2.95 4.16
CA LEU A 23 0.93 3.41 5.56
C LEU A 23 -0.34 4.23 5.76
N ALA A 24 -0.66 5.13 4.83
CA ALA A 24 -1.87 5.94 4.91
C ALA A 24 -3.15 5.10 4.82
N ASN A 25 -3.09 3.86 4.28
CA ASN A 25 -4.25 2.98 4.22
C ASN A 25 -4.87 2.70 5.59
N LEU A 26 -4.06 2.61 6.65
CA LEU A 26 -4.55 2.34 7.99
C LEU A 26 -5.48 3.46 8.48
N GLU A 27 -5.08 4.72 8.24
CA GLU A 27 -5.87 5.90 8.60
C GLU A 27 -7.23 5.87 7.90
N TYR A 28 -7.24 5.67 6.57
CA TYR A 28 -8.48 5.60 5.80
C TYR A 28 -9.33 4.40 6.17
N TYR A 29 -8.71 3.23 6.35
CA TYR A 29 -9.41 2.00 6.69
C TYR A 29 -10.15 2.12 8.02
N TYR A 30 -9.49 2.59 9.08
CA TYR A 30 -10.15 2.72 10.38
C TYR A 30 -11.22 3.81 10.38
N GLU A 31 -11.02 4.91 9.67
CA GLU A 31 -12.06 5.93 9.52
C GLU A 31 -13.25 5.40 8.69
N GLU A 32 -13.00 4.65 7.63
CA GLU A 32 -14.04 3.95 6.87
C GLU A 32 -14.86 2.99 7.75
N GLN A 33 -14.20 2.21 8.60
CA GLN A 33 -14.88 1.30 9.53
C GLN A 33 -15.74 2.08 10.55
N ASP A 34 -15.25 3.18 11.09
CA ASP A 34 -15.99 4.05 12.00
C ASP A 34 -17.23 4.68 11.35
N ASP A 35 -17.17 4.95 10.06
CA ASP A 35 -18.27 5.48 9.26
C ASP A 35 -19.26 4.38 8.80
N GLY A 36 -18.98 3.11 9.07
CA GLY A 36 -19.81 1.97 8.68
C GLY A 36 -19.58 1.48 7.24
N GLY A 37 -18.46 1.81 6.66
CA GLY A 37 -18.05 1.49 5.29
C GLY A 37 -18.32 2.62 4.30
N TRP A 38 -17.51 2.68 3.24
CA TRP A 38 -17.69 3.64 2.14
C TRP A 38 -18.10 2.93 0.86
N ASP A 39 -19.35 3.11 0.42
CA ASP A 39 -19.81 2.59 -0.88
C ASP A 39 -19.19 3.32 -2.08
N LYS A 40 -18.70 4.53 -1.84
CA LYS A 40 -18.06 5.41 -2.84
C LYS A 40 -17.14 6.40 -2.14
N CYS A 41 -16.29 7.07 -2.92
CA CYS A 41 -15.45 8.15 -2.40
C CYS A 41 -16.30 9.16 -1.61
N PRO A 42 -16.04 9.36 -0.31
CA PRO A 42 -16.72 10.41 0.47
C PRO A 42 -16.26 11.81 0.05
N ALA A 43 -17.12 12.79 0.17
CA ALA A 43 -16.79 14.17 -0.18
C ALA A 43 -15.71 14.80 0.72
N SER A 44 -15.55 14.29 1.92
CA SER A 44 -14.54 14.70 2.90
C SER A 44 -14.24 13.56 3.85
N ILE A 45 -13.08 13.60 4.46
CA ILE A 45 -12.64 12.72 5.56
C ILE A 45 -12.37 13.58 6.80
N LYS A 46 -12.30 12.94 7.97
CA LYS A 46 -12.13 13.62 9.26
C LYS A 46 -10.66 13.70 9.70
N GLY A 47 -9.84 12.75 9.23
CA GLY A 47 -8.47 12.58 9.70
C GLY A 47 -8.40 12.10 11.16
N THR A 48 -9.33 11.24 11.55
CA THR A 48 -9.48 10.75 12.92
C THR A 48 -8.19 10.11 13.44
N TYR A 49 -7.48 9.37 12.59
CA TYR A 49 -6.29 8.60 12.95
C TYR A 49 -4.96 9.24 12.50
N MET A 50 -4.95 10.56 12.24
CA MET A 50 -3.75 11.27 11.77
C MET A 50 -2.57 11.20 12.75
N GLU A 51 -2.81 11.13 14.06
CA GLU A 51 -1.73 10.94 15.04
C GLU A 51 -1.17 9.52 15.00
N ASN A 52 -2.01 8.52 14.73
CA ASN A 52 -1.58 7.15 14.52
C ASN A 52 -0.72 7.04 13.24
N TYR A 53 -1.15 7.69 12.17
CA TYR A 53 -0.37 7.79 10.94
C TYR A 53 0.98 8.48 11.18
N LYS A 54 1.01 9.61 11.92
CA LYS A 54 2.24 10.28 12.29
C LYS A 54 3.22 9.36 12.99
N ASN A 55 2.75 8.68 14.04
CA ASN A 55 3.60 7.79 14.82
C ASN A 55 4.21 6.67 13.97
N LEU A 56 3.42 6.10 13.04
CA LEU A 56 3.89 5.05 12.15
C LEU A 56 4.84 5.60 11.08
N PHE A 57 4.57 6.79 10.54
CA PHE A 57 5.44 7.48 9.61
C PHE A 57 6.80 7.80 10.27
N ASP A 58 6.79 8.44 11.43
CA ASP A 58 8.00 8.78 12.20
C ASP A 58 8.81 7.52 12.56
N LEU A 59 8.12 6.44 12.95
CA LEU A 59 8.76 5.16 13.20
C LEU A 59 9.51 4.64 11.97
N ALA A 60 8.89 4.69 10.80
CA ALA A 60 9.48 4.19 9.56
C ALA A 60 10.64 5.06 9.06
N VAL A 61 10.51 6.38 9.10
CA VAL A 61 11.51 7.28 8.51
C VAL A 61 12.69 7.59 9.45
N ASN A 62 12.46 7.60 10.78
CA ASN A 62 13.49 7.98 11.76
C ASN A 62 14.32 6.80 12.29
N ASN A 63 14.04 5.58 11.86
CA ASN A 63 14.77 4.38 12.29
C ASN A 63 15.39 3.60 11.12
N GLY A 64 15.72 4.30 10.06
CA GLY A 64 16.42 3.78 8.88
C GLY A 64 17.90 4.19 8.83
N PRO A 65 18.63 3.69 7.81
CA PRO A 65 20.07 3.94 7.64
C PRO A 65 20.39 5.33 7.07
N VAL A 66 19.38 6.09 6.67
CA VAL A 66 19.54 7.38 5.98
C VAL A 66 18.96 8.53 6.80
N ASP A 67 19.49 9.71 6.61
CA ASP A 67 18.98 10.93 7.23
C ASP A 67 17.60 11.26 6.60
N PRO A 68 16.52 11.41 7.38
CA PRO A 68 15.17 11.72 6.86
C PRO A 68 15.12 12.94 5.94
N THR A 69 16.00 13.94 6.16
CA THR A 69 16.08 15.13 5.31
C THR A 69 16.51 14.83 3.86
N THR A 70 17.07 13.65 3.60
CA THR A 70 17.52 13.23 2.27
C THR A 70 16.46 12.45 1.48
N LEU A 71 15.39 12.00 2.13
CA LEU A 71 14.34 11.17 1.52
C LEU A 71 13.62 11.86 0.35
N ALA A 72 13.52 13.21 0.40
CA ALA A 72 12.95 14.00 -0.69
C ALA A 72 13.77 13.91 -1.99
N THR A 73 15.07 13.66 -1.91
CA THR A 73 15.96 13.56 -3.07
C THR A 73 15.81 12.22 -3.77
N GLY A 74 15.43 11.17 -3.06
CA GLY A 74 15.33 9.81 -3.58
C GLY A 74 16.69 9.19 -3.90
N GLY A 75 16.65 8.04 -4.55
CA GLY A 75 17.83 7.32 -5.03
C GLY A 75 18.32 6.22 -4.08
N HIS A 76 17.63 5.96 -3.00
CA HIS A 76 17.90 4.80 -2.15
C HIS A 76 17.29 3.54 -2.76
N ASP A 77 17.86 2.38 -2.43
CA ASP A 77 17.37 1.07 -2.84
C ASP A 77 16.98 0.24 -1.62
N PRO A 78 15.74 0.44 -1.11
CA PRO A 78 15.29 -0.24 0.11
C PRO A 78 15.27 -1.76 -0.01
N ALA A 79 15.02 -2.31 -1.20
CA ALA A 79 15.04 -3.74 -1.42
C ALA A 79 16.47 -4.31 -1.31
N THR A 80 17.47 -3.59 -1.81
CA THR A 80 18.88 -3.96 -1.63
C THR A 80 19.33 -3.80 -0.19
N GLU A 81 18.93 -2.73 0.51
CA GLU A 81 19.23 -2.56 1.93
C GLU A 81 18.73 -3.76 2.76
N PHE A 82 17.50 -4.19 2.50
CA PHE A 82 16.90 -5.35 3.16
C PHE A 82 17.60 -6.66 2.79
N THR A 83 17.80 -6.92 1.51
CA THR A 83 18.42 -8.18 1.05
C THR A 83 19.90 -8.31 1.41
N ASP A 84 20.59 -7.20 1.66
CA ASP A 84 21.96 -7.18 2.17
C ASP A 84 22.03 -7.31 3.71
N GLY A 85 20.89 -7.41 4.40
CA GLY A 85 20.81 -7.56 5.85
C GLY A 85 21.16 -6.29 6.64
N LYS A 86 21.03 -5.13 6.01
CA LYS A 86 21.32 -3.83 6.66
C LYS A 86 20.16 -3.35 7.53
N VAL A 87 18.95 -3.83 7.24
CA VAL A 87 17.71 -3.43 7.91
C VAL A 87 16.83 -4.65 8.20
N ALA A 88 15.96 -4.53 9.21
CA ALA A 88 15.06 -5.59 9.63
C ALA A 88 13.71 -5.58 8.89
N PHE A 89 13.21 -4.41 8.51
CA PHE A 89 11.89 -4.22 7.93
C PHE A 89 11.96 -3.48 6.61
N LEU A 90 11.16 -3.95 5.65
CA LEU A 90 10.97 -3.34 4.34
C LEU A 90 9.49 -3.10 4.09
N LEU A 91 9.12 -1.86 3.79
CA LEU A 91 7.77 -1.51 3.35
C LEU A 91 7.62 -1.85 1.87
N THR A 92 6.95 -2.96 1.56
CA THR A 92 6.75 -3.42 0.18
C THR A 92 5.52 -4.30 0.07
N GLY A 93 5.38 -5.02 -1.03
CA GLY A 93 4.27 -5.93 -1.30
C GLY A 93 4.72 -7.28 -1.86
N SER A 94 3.75 -8.15 -2.09
CA SER A 94 3.98 -9.54 -2.52
C SER A 94 4.75 -9.67 -3.85
N TRP A 95 4.76 -8.65 -4.68
CA TRP A 95 5.52 -8.61 -5.94
C TRP A 95 7.04 -8.67 -5.77
N ASP A 96 7.56 -8.23 -4.62
CA ASP A 96 9.00 -8.26 -4.36
C ASP A 96 9.52 -9.62 -3.88
N TYR A 97 8.65 -10.56 -3.53
CA TYR A 97 9.04 -11.88 -3.06
C TYR A 97 10.04 -12.59 -3.97
N ALA A 98 9.77 -12.57 -5.28
CA ALA A 98 10.62 -13.23 -6.27
C ALA A 98 12.06 -12.68 -6.33
N ASN A 99 12.27 -11.42 -5.95
CA ASN A 99 13.59 -10.80 -5.86
C ASN A 99 14.23 -11.02 -4.49
N ILE A 100 13.47 -10.83 -3.43
CA ILE A 100 13.95 -10.94 -2.04
C ILE A 100 14.35 -12.39 -1.73
N SER A 101 13.53 -13.36 -2.09
CA SER A 101 13.77 -14.78 -1.80
C SER A 101 15.02 -15.37 -2.47
N LYS A 102 15.59 -14.70 -3.47
CA LYS A 102 16.89 -15.09 -4.07
C LYS A 102 18.07 -14.91 -3.11
N LYS A 103 17.98 -14.00 -2.16
CA LYS A 103 19.04 -13.65 -1.21
C LYS A 103 18.64 -13.92 0.24
N GLN A 104 17.39 -13.75 0.57
CA GLN A 104 16.83 -13.93 1.92
C GLN A 104 15.67 -14.93 1.85
N THR A 105 15.91 -16.14 2.36
CA THR A 105 14.97 -17.28 2.24
C THR A 105 13.97 -17.38 3.39
N GLU A 106 14.22 -16.71 4.50
CA GLU A 106 13.37 -16.73 5.70
C GLU A 106 12.84 -15.32 5.99
N THR A 107 11.99 -14.83 5.09
CA THR A 107 11.32 -13.53 5.22
C THR A 107 9.81 -13.72 5.26
N HIS A 108 9.12 -12.92 6.07
CA HIS A 108 7.68 -13.01 6.30
C HIS A 108 7.05 -11.63 6.18
N CYS A 109 5.79 -11.60 5.71
CA CYS A 109 4.97 -10.40 5.83
C CYS A 109 4.38 -10.31 7.25
N ILE A 110 4.40 -9.11 7.79
CA ILE A 110 3.73 -8.76 9.04
C ILE A 110 2.78 -7.59 8.82
N PRO A 111 1.64 -7.53 9.54
CA PRO A 111 0.76 -6.38 9.48
C PRO A 111 1.42 -5.11 9.99
N TYR A 112 0.95 -3.96 9.50
CA TYR A 112 1.23 -2.69 10.14
C TYR A 112 0.34 -2.53 11.37
N TYR A 113 0.91 -2.01 12.46
CA TYR A 113 0.19 -1.62 13.65
C TYR A 113 0.44 -0.14 13.92
N CYS A 114 -0.60 0.63 14.10
CA CYS A 114 -0.52 2.09 14.28
C CYS A 114 -1.09 2.58 15.63
N GLY A 115 -1.41 1.67 16.54
CA GLY A 115 -1.89 1.98 17.89
C GLY A 115 -3.41 2.11 18.00
N VAL A 116 -4.18 1.62 17.03
CA VAL A 116 -5.64 1.61 17.10
C VAL A 116 -6.11 0.41 17.91
N LYS A 117 -7.10 0.63 18.78
CA LYS A 117 -7.63 -0.45 19.61
C LYS A 117 -8.27 -1.55 18.77
N GLY A 118 -7.85 -2.78 18.98
CA GLY A 118 -8.35 -3.96 18.25
C GLY A 118 -7.49 -4.34 17.05
N GLU A 119 -6.45 -3.57 16.75
CA GLU A 119 -5.53 -3.87 15.64
C GLU A 119 -4.71 -5.15 15.82
N GLU A 120 -4.65 -5.70 17.04
CA GLU A 120 -3.98 -6.98 17.31
C GLU A 120 -4.60 -8.16 16.54
N LYS A 121 -5.78 -7.95 15.93
CA LYS A 121 -6.45 -8.89 15.03
C LYS A 121 -6.42 -8.45 13.57
N ALA A 122 -5.71 -7.38 13.25
CA ALA A 122 -5.52 -6.98 11.87
C ALA A 122 -4.62 -7.99 11.14
N GLY A 123 -5.02 -8.35 9.94
CA GLY A 123 -4.19 -9.05 8.99
C GLY A 123 -3.43 -8.08 8.10
N LEU A 124 -2.92 -8.60 6.98
CA LEU A 124 -2.19 -7.78 6.01
C LEU A 124 -3.13 -6.84 5.25
N ASN A 125 -2.58 -5.72 4.80
CA ASN A 125 -3.23 -4.89 3.80
C ASN A 125 -3.37 -5.72 2.51
N CYS A 126 -4.58 -6.03 2.13
CA CYS A 126 -4.89 -6.91 1.02
C CYS A 126 -6.29 -6.62 0.50
N GLY A 127 -6.49 -6.67 -0.78
CA GLY A 127 -7.80 -6.45 -1.38
C GLY A 127 -7.70 -6.24 -2.88
N THR A 128 -8.76 -5.71 -3.48
CA THR A 128 -8.84 -5.43 -4.91
C THR A 128 -8.04 -4.16 -5.22
N GLU A 129 -6.88 -4.32 -5.84
CA GLU A 129 -6.03 -3.20 -6.25
C GLU A 129 -5.99 -3.06 -7.77
N ASN A 130 -5.73 -4.15 -8.49
CA ASN A 130 -5.66 -4.15 -9.94
C ASN A 130 -6.98 -4.63 -10.54
N ARG A 131 -7.45 -3.94 -11.58
CA ARG A 131 -8.70 -4.23 -12.27
C ARG A 131 -8.48 -4.28 -13.76
N TRP A 132 -9.18 -5.17 -14.42
CA TRP A 132 -9.29 -5.18 -15.88
C TRP A 132 -10.57 -4.48 -16.30
N ALA A 133 -10.47 -3.71 -17.37
CA ALA A 133 -11.62 -3.08 -17.99
C ALA A 133 -11.67 -3.44 -19.48
N ILE A 134 -12.86 -3.64 -20.00
CA ILE A 134 -13.08 -3.85 -21.42
C ILE A 134 -13.47 -2.49 -22.03
N ASN A 135 -12.78 -2.10 -23.10
CA ASN A 135 -13.10 -0.85 -23.80
C ASN A 135 -14.48 -0.93 -24.44
N ASP A 136 -15.40 -0.11 -23.95
CA ASP A 136 -16.79 -0.09 -24.46
C ASP A 136 -16.91 0.38 -25.92
N ASN A 137 -15.93 1.11 -26.42
CA ASN A 137 -15.88 1.55 -27.83
C ASN A 137 -15.24 0.52 -28.78
N ALA A 138 -14.78 -0.64 -28.29
CA ALA A 138 -14.26 -1.70 -29.14
C ALA A 138 -15.41 -2.40 -29.88
N SER A 139 -15.09 -3.12 -30.97
CA SER A 139 -16.08 -3.95 -31.68
C SER A 139 -16.62 -5.06 -30.77
N ASP A 140 -17.81 -5.56 -31.05
CA ASP A 140 -18.40 -6.65 -30.26
C ASP A 140 -17.53 -7.93 -30.34
N GLU A 141 -16.85 -8.16 -31.46
CA GLU A 141 -15.93 -9.27 -31.66
C GLU A 141 -14.70 -9.12 -30.75
N ASP A 142 -14.10 -7.92 -30.67
CA ASP A 142 -12.95 -7.65 -29.79
C ASP A 142 -13.33 -7.72 -28.30
N LYS A 143 -14.53 -7.22 -27.94
CA LYS A 143 -15.07 -7.36 -26.58
C LYS A 143 -15.22 -8.82 -26.18
N GLN A 144 -15.80 -9.64 -27.06
CA GLN A 144 -15.98 -11.07 -26.82
C GLN A 144 -14.63 -11.79 -26.70
N ALA A 145 -13.69 -11.52 -27.60
CA ALA A 145 -12.34 -12.10 -27.53
C ALA A 145 -11.61 -11.71 -26.24
N THR A 146 -11.79 -10.46 -25.77
CA THR A 146 -11.23 -10.00 -24.49
C THR A 146 -11.86 -10.74 -23.31
N MET A 147 -13.17 -10.93 -23.30
CA MET A 147 -13.85 -11.70 -22.25
C MET A 147 -13.39 -13.17 -22.24
N ASP A 148 -13.28 -13.78 -23.40
CA ASP A 148 -12.82 -15.17 -23.54
C ASP A 148 -11.38 -15.32 -23.00
N PHE A 149 -10.51 -14.35 -23.30
CA PHE A 149 -9.15 -14.32 -22.75
C PHE A 149 -9.14 -14.16 -21.21
N MET A 150 -9.96 -13.28 -20.66
CA MET A 150 -10.08 -13.11 -19.21
C MET A 150 -10.57 -14.39 -18.52
N VAL A 151 -11.57 -15.06 -19.11
CA VAL A 151 -12.06 -16.34 -18.60
C VAL A 151 -10.97 -17.41 -18.67
N TRP A 152 -10.24 -17.48 -19.78
CA TRP A 152 -9.12 -18.40 -19.94
C TRP A 152 -8.04 -18.16 -18.88
N LEU A 153 -7.65 -16.90 -18.61
CA LEU A 153 -6.65 -16.56 -17.59
C LEU A 153 -6.96 -17.14 -16.20
N VAL A 154 -8.25 -17.13 -15.80
CA VAL A 154 -8.66 -17.58 -14.45
C VAL A 154 -9.12 -19.04 -14.40
N SER A 155 -9.35 -19.69 -15.54
CA SER A 155 -9.87 -21.06 -15.59
C SER A 155 -8.88 -22.09 -16.13
N ASP A 156 -7.92 -21.68 -16.94
CA ASP A 156 -6.86 -22.55 -17.45
C ASP A 156 -5.79 -22.77 -16.38
N PRO A 157 -5.39 -24.02 -16.06
CA PRO A 157 -4.44 -24.31 -14.98
C PRO A 157 -3.06 -23.67 -15.18
N ASP A 158 -2.55 -23.62 -16.42
CA ASP A 158 -1.22 -23.08 -16.72
C ASP A 158 -1.25 -21.55 -16.66
N ALA A 159 -2.32 -20.92 -17.19
CA ALA A 159 -2.51 -19.49 -17.11
C ALA A 159 -2.72 -19.04 -15.65
N SER A 160 -3.57 -19.73 -14.90
CA SER A 160 -3.78 -19.49 -13.46
C SER A 160 -2.48 -19.59 -12.66
N LYS A 161 -1.68 -20.61 -12.93
CA LYS A 161 -0.37 -20.79 -12.30
C LYS A 161 0.58 -19.64 -12.63
N ALA A 162 0.65 -19.22 -13.89
CA ALA A 162 1.49 -18.10 -14.31
C ALA A 162 1.08 -16.78 -13.63
N MET A 163 -0.22 -16.52 -13.50
CA MET A 163 -0.74 -15.34 -12.80
C MET A 163 -0.32 -15.31 -11.32
N VAL A 164 -0.47 -16.44 -10.63
CA VAL A 164 -0.15 -16.54 -9.20
C VAL A 164 1.36 -16.45 -8.95
N GLU A 165 2.17 -17.16 -9.75
CA GLU A 165 3.62 -17.24 -9.53
C GLU A 165 4.39 -16.02 -10.03
N GLN A 166 3.99 -15.45 -11.17
CA GLN A 166 4.76 -14.38 -11.81
C GLN A 166 4.29 -12.99 -11.45
N LEU A 167 2.98 -12.81 -11.23
CA LEU A 167 2.39 -11.50 -10.95
C LEU A 167 2.13 -11.28 -9.44
N GLY A 168 2.31 -12.30 -8.59
CA GLY A 168 2.07 -12.18 -7.16
C GLY A 168 0.62 -11.83 -6.82
N ILE A 169 -0.32 -12.27 -7.66
CA ILE A 169 -1.75 -12.03 -7.47
C ILE A 169 -2.26 -12.91 -6.32
N MET A 170 -3.09 -12.35 -5.45
CA MET A 170 -3.74 -13.10 -4.38
C MET A 170 -4.57 -14.26 -4.95
N PRO A 171 -4.50 -15.45 -4.34
CA PRO A 171 -5.27 -16.61 -4.78
C PRO A 171 -6.77 -16.32 -4.77
N TYR A 172 -7.46 -16.67 -5.85
CA TYR A 172 -8.91 -16.67 -5.99
C TYR A 172 -9.46 -18.11 -5.94
N THR A 173 -10.76 -18.27 -5.79
CA THR A 173 -11.38 -19.60 -5.76
C THR A 173 -11.05 -20.39 -7.03
N GLY A 174 -10.34 -21.50 -6.91
CA GLY A 174 -9.87 -22.32 -8.02
C GLY A 174 -8.52 -21.89 -8.61
N ALA A 175 -7.85 -20.89 -8.04
CA ALA A 175 -6.48 -20.54 -8.43
C ALA A 175 -5.50 -21.66 -8.12
N ALA A 176 -4.38 -21.68 -8.86
CA ALA A 176 -3.25 -22.54 -8.54
C ALA A 176 -2.66 -22.18 -7.15
N GLU A 177 -2.05 -23.16 -6.48
CA GLU A 177 -1.31 -22.90 -5.25
C GLU A 177 -0.10 -22.01 -5.54
N SER A 178 0.09 -20.99 -4.70
CA SER A 178 1.22 -20.07 -4.83
C SER A 178 2.44 -20.59 -4.10
N THR A 179 3.60 -20.46 -4.72
CA THR A 179 4.92 -20.65 -4.08
C THR A 179 5.45 -19.36 -3.46
N ASN A 180 4.72 -18.24 -3.60
CA ASN A 180 5.07 -16.96 -3.02
C ASN A 180 4.80 -16.98 -1.51
N GLY A 181 5.88 -16.96 -0.70
CA GLY A 181 5.79 -17.02 0.77
C GLY A 181 4.97 -15.89 1.38
N TYR A 182 4.97 -14.71 0.77
CA TYR A 182 4.19 -13.57 1.27
C TYR A 182 2.69 -13.76 1.07
N LEU A 183 2.26 -14.41 -0.01
CA LEU A 183 0.86 -14.81 -0.18
C LEU A 183 0.47 -15.93 0.80
N THR A 184 1.40 -16.83 1.12
CA THR A 184 1.19 -17.85 2.16
C THR A 184 0.99 -17.22 3.53
N ASP A 185 1.77 -16.19 3.87
CA ASP A 185 1.58 -15.44 5.12
C ASP A 185 0.19 -14.77 5.16
N ALA A 186 -0.26 -14.16 4.05
CA ALA A 186 -1.58 -13.55 3.98
C ALA A 186 -2.71 -14.56 4.22
N VAL A 187 -2.63 -15.74 3.60
CA VAL A 187 -3.59 -16.84 3.82
C VAL A 187 -3.55 -17.31 5.28
N LYS A 188 -2.36 -17.37 5.88
CA LYS A 188 -2.21 -17.75 7.28
C LYS A 188 -2.91 -16.77 8.23
N TYR A 189 -2.69 -15.45 8.09
CA TYR A 189 -3.39 -14.45 8.91
C TYR A 189 -4.90 -14.59 8.80
N SER A 190 -5.43 -14.78 7.59
CA SER A 190 -6.87 -15.00 7.38
C SER A 190 -7.38 -16.27 8.07
N SER A 191 -6.65 -17.38 7.97
CA SER A 191 -7.03 -18.65 8.62
C SER A 191 -6.91 -18.61 10.14
N ASP A 192 -6.02 -17.79 10.68
CA ASP A 192 -5.88 -17.55 12.13
C ASP A 192 -6.99 -16.61 12.67
N GLY A 193 -7.91 -16.17 11.81
CA GLY A 193 -9.07 -15.33 12.18
C GLY A 193 -8.77 -13.84 12.25
N CYS A 194 -7.66 -13.39 11.65
CA CYS A 194 -7.40 -11.97 11.47
C CYS A 194 -8.32 -11.40 10.36
N TYR A 195 -8.79 -10.18 10.55
CA TYR A 195 -9.53 -9.49 9.50
C TYR A 195 -8.57 -8.91 8.44
N THR A 196 -8.99 -8.92 7.20
CA THR A 196 -8.25 -8.30 6.10
C THR A 196 -8.41 -6.78 6.16
N MET A 197 -7.31 -6.06 6.01
CA MET A 197 -7.35 -4.61 5.86
C MET A 197 -7.45 -4.29 4.37
N ASP A 198 -8.67 -4.02 3.91
CA ASP A 198 -8.92 -3.68 2.50
C ASP A 198 -8.32 -2.30 2.14
N TRP A 199 -8.18 -2.07 0.83
CA TRP A 199 -7.56 -0.85 0.30
C TRP A 199 -8.52 0.34 0.29
N ALA A 200 -8.73 0.98 1.44
CA ALA A 200 -9.49 2.22 1.54
C ALA A 200 -8.85 3.38 0.74
N THR A 201 -7.55 3.30 0.45
CA THR A 201 -6.86 4.21 -0.49
C THR A 201 -7.42 4.17 -1.92
N ASN A 202 -8.18 3.14 -2.29
CA ASN A 202 -8.90 3.10 -3.56
C ASN A 202 -9.95 4.22 -3.71
N TYR A 203 -10.39 4.80 -2.61
CA TYR A 203 -11.33 5.92 -2.59
C TYR A 203 -10.66 7.29 -2.72
N GLN A 204 -9.31 7.38 -2.74
CA GLN A 204 -8.61 8.66 -2.88
C GLN A 204 -9.05 9.40 -4.15
N PRO A 205 -9.59 10.63 -4.03
CA PRO A 205 -10.06 11.38 -5.18
C PRO A 205 -8.89 11.98 -5.96
N ASN A 206 -8.93 11.95 -7.29
CA ASN A 206 -7.88 12.51 -8.15
C ASN A 206 -6.47 12.16 -7.64
N VAL A 207 -6.22 10.86 -7.52
CA VAL A 207 -5.16 10.25 -6.69
C VAL A 207 -3.77 10.82 -6.92
N ASP A 208 -3.41 11.16 -8.15
CA ASP A 208 -2.07 11.67 -8.48
C ASP A 208 -1.84 13.06 -7.87
N ASP A 209 -2.78 14.00 -8.06
CA ASP A 209 -2.70 15.34 -7.48
C ASP A 209 -2.79 15.30 -5.95
N TYR A 210 -3.66 14.44 -5.43
CA TYR A 210 -3.82 14.28 -3.99
C TYR A 210 -2.53 13.79 -3.33
N ARG A 211 -1.95 12.70 -3.85
CA ARG A 211 -0.70 12.14 -3.33
C ARG A 211 0.49 13.07 -3.53
N ALA A 212 0.57 13.79 -4.65
CA ALA A 212 1.64 14.77 -4.87
C ALA A 212 1.61 15.90 -3.82
N ALA A 213 0.43 16.41 -3.47
CA ALA A 213 0.29 17.41 -2.41
C ALA A 213 0.70 16.86 -1.03
N LEU A 214 0.30 15.62 -0.72
CA LEU A 214 0.69 14.95 0.53
C LEU A 214 2.19 14.72 0.60
N VAL A 215 2.84 14.25 -0.47
CA VAL A 215 4.30 14.08 -0.56
C VAL A 215 5.02 15.40 -0.34
N SER A 216 4.53 16.51 -0.93
CA SER A 216 5.13 17.83 -0.73
C SER A 216 5.10 18.25 0.74
N ALA A 217 3.99 17.99 1.44
CA ALA A 217 3.88 18.29 2.87
C ALA A 217 4.76 17.37 3.74
N LEU A 218 4.84 16.07 3.41
CA LEU A 218 5.72 15.12 4.11
C LEU A 218 7.20 15.47 3.91
N ASN A 219 7.60 15.93 2.71
CA ASN A 219 8.96 16.42 2.46
C ASN A 219 9.31 17.66 3.33
N ALA A 220 8.37 18.57 3.51
CA ALA A 220 8.57 19.69 4.41
C ALA A 220 8.68 19.24 5.87
N TYR A 221 7.88 18.25 6.25
CA TYR A 221 7.91 17.68 7.59
C TYR A 221 9.21 16.93 7.89
N THR A 222 9.71 16.09 6.98
CA THR A 222 11.01 15.40 7.19
C THR A 222 12.20 16.34 7.19
N ALA A 223 12.11 17.49 6.53
CA ALA A 223 13.15 18.53 6.59
C ALA A 223 13.19 19.29 7.92
N ASP A 224 12.04 19.42 8.59
CA ASP A 224 11.87 20.04 9.91
C ASP A 224 10.63 19.44 10.58
N GLU A 225 10.83 18.51 11.50
CA GLU A 225 9.79 17.77 12.23
C GLU A 225 9.08 18.64 13.28
N SER A 226 8.62 19.83 12.85
CA SER A 226 7.86 20.74 13.70
C SER A 226 6.36 20.48 13.64
N ASP A 227 5.64 20.87 14.70
CA ASP A 227 4.17 20.82 14.72
C ASP A 227 3.55 21.65 13.58
N ALA A 228 4.22 22.73 13.17
CA ALA A 228 3.76 23.58 12.07
C ALA A 228 3.78 22.82 10.74
N ASN A 229 4.86 22.08 10.45
CA ASN A 229 4.96 21.27 9.24
C ASN A 229 4.04 20.03 9.31
N TRP A 230 3.85 19.44 10.48
CA TRP A 230 2.85 18.39 10.64
C TRP A 230 1.42 18.89 10.38
N ALA A 231 1.11 20.14 10.79
CA ALA A 231 -0.17 20.75 10.45
C ALA A 231 -0.38 20.92 8.93
N LEU A 232 0.69 21.13 8.14
CA LEU A 232 0.60 21.12 6.67
C LEU A 232 0.30 19.72 6.14
N VAL A 233 0.87 18.67 6.74
CA VAL A 233 0.53 17.28 6.38
C VAL A 233 -0.95 17.01 6.63
N LYS A 234 -1.47 17.39 7.81
CA LYS A 234 -2.91 17.26 8.11
C LYS A 234 -3.79 18.02 7.11
N THR A 235 -3.41 19.22 6.74
CA THR A 235 -4.13 20.02 5.74
C THR A 235 -4.10 19.34 4.36
N ALA A 236 -2.93 18.86 3.92
CA ALA A 236 -2.82 18.15 2.65
C ALA A 236 -3.65 16.85 2.64
N PHE A 237 -3.72 16.16 3.77
CA PHE A 237 -4.45 14.91 3.93
C PHE A 237 -5.97 15.16 3.96
N VAL A 238 -6.47 16.00 4.86
CA VAL A 238 -7.90 16.18 5.12
C VAL A 238 -8.53 17.20 4.15
N ASP A 239 -8.01 18.42 4.11
CA ASP A 239 -8.56 19.48 3.24
C ASP A 239 -8.21 19.21 1.77
N GLY A 240 -7.05 18.57 1.53
CA GLY A 240 -6.64 18.06 0.22
C GLY A 240 -7.64 17.07 -0.36
N TRP A 241 -8.14 16.13 0.44
CA TRP A 241 -9.19 15.19 0.02
C TRP A 241 -10.43 15.93 -0.50
N ALA A 242 -11.01 16.80 0.31
CA ALA A 242 -12.21 17.56 -0.08
C ALA A 242 -11.98 18.42 -1.34
N THR A 243 -10.78 19.00 -1.46
CA THR A 243 -10.39 19.80 -2.63
C THR A 243 -10.34 18.93 -3.89
N GLN A 244 -9.72 17.76 -3.83
CA GLN A 244 -9.60 16.88 -4.99
C GLN A 244 -10.94 16.20 -5.33
N TYR A 245 -11.75 15.88 -4.32
CA TYR A 245 -13.11 15.40 -4.54
C TYR A 245 -13.95 16.42 -5.32
N ALA A 246 -13.90 17.71 -4.92
CA ALA A 246 -14.63 18.77 -5.61
C ALA A 246 -14.17 18.92 -7.07
N LYS A 247 -12.85 18.85 -7.34
CA LYS A 247 -12.31 18.88 -8.71
C LYS A 247 -12.75 17.69 -9.56
N ALA A 248 -12.77 16.48 -8.99
CA ALA A 248 -13.16 15.28 -9.71
C ALA A 248 -14.65 15.22 -10.04
N ASN A 249 -15.49 16.01 -9.36
CA ASN A 249 -16.95 16.03 -9.50
C ASN A 249 -17.49 17.36 -10.08
N ALA A 250 -16.61 18.25 -10.54
CA ALA A 250 -16.98 19.49 -11.23
C ALA A 250 -17.17 19.24 -12.73
#